data_d1d8443e566fbb586552a788f475e174
#
_entry.id   d1d8443e566fbb586552a788f475e174
#
_cell.length_a   1.000
_cell.length_b   1.000
_cell.length_c   1.000
_cell.angle_alpha   90.00
_cell.angle_beta   90.00
_cell.angle_gamma   90.00
#
_symmetry.space_group_name_H-M   'P 1'
#
loop_
_entity.id
_entity.type
_entity.pdbx_description
1 polymer ?
#
loop_
_entity_poly.entity_id
_entity_poly.type
_entity_poly.pdbx_seq_one_letter_code
_entity_poly.pdbx_strand_id
1 'polypeptide(L)'
;MARTSFIVLASLGILTGIIFTIDPSLDLQVASFFRDLVARPEVRRFDRIVETTRQIGPLLIVAAIVPAVVSLAMKVFWPPRPTPMSSRAALFLILSLALGPGLLVNGVLKENWARPRPGMVTQFGGDYTFMPWWDPRGTCDSNCSFVSGETSSAVWMTAPAILVPPPWRY
;
A
#
# COMPACT_ATOMS: atom_id res chain seq x y z
N MET A 1 3.47 -16.25 18.38
CA MET A 1 4.01 -15.97 17.04
C MET A 1 3.54 -14.61 16.50
N ALA A 2 2.25 -14.32 16.32
CA ALA A 2 1.78 -13.04 15.74
C ALA A 2 2.29 -11.77 16.44
N ARG A 3 2.35 -11.74 17.78
CA ARG A 3 2.87 -10.60 18.55
C ARG A 3 4.35 -10.35 18.31
N THR A 4 5.15 -11.42 18.23
CA THR A 4 6.59 -11.33 17.97
C THR A 4 6.84 -10.82 16.55
N SER A 5 6.14 -11.36 15.55
CA SER A 5 6.24 -10.90 14.16
C SER A 5 5.85 -9.43 14.01
N PHE A 6 4.78 -8.99 14.70
CA PHE A 6 4.39 -7.58 14.70
C PHE A 6 5.48 -6.67 15.29
N ILE A 7 6.05 -7.05 16.44
CA ILE A 7 7.12 -6.28 17.09
C ILE A 7 8.34 -6.18 16.16
N VAL A 8 8.76 -7.29 15.54
CA VAL A 8 9.90 -7.30 14.61
C VAL A 8 9.65 -6.40 13.42
N LEU A 9 8.48 -6.50 12.78
CA LEU A 9 8.14 -5.65 11.62
C LEU A 9 8.04 -4.17 12.01
N ALA A 10 7.44 -3.86 13.15
CA ALA A 10 7.37 -2.49 13.64
C ALA A 10 8.77 -1.94 13.95
N SER A 11 9.63 -2.72 14.60
CA SER A 11 11.01 -2.32 14.90
C SER A 11 11.83 -2.07 13.63
N LEU A 12 11.71 -2.95 12.64
CA LEU A 12 12.36 -2.77 11.33
C LEU A 12 11.87 -1.51 10.62
N GLY A 13 10.55 -1.25 10.63
CA GLY A 13 9.97 -0.05 10.04
C GLY A 13 10.46 1.24 10.72
N ILE A 14 10.50 1.26 12.05
CA ILE A 14 11.02 2.40 12.83
C ILE A 14 12.50 2.62 12.54
N LEU A 15 13.31 1.55 12.57
CA LEU A 15 14.74 1.62 12.29
C LEU A 15 15.01 2.16 10.89
N THR A 16 14.31 1.65 9.88
CA THR A 16 14.40 2.15 8.51
C THR A 16 14.02 3.62 8.43
N GLY A 17 12.91 4.02 9.06
CA GLY A 17 12.49 5.42 9.13
C GLY A 17 13.56 6.32 9.74
N ILE A 18 14.19 5.91 10.85
CA ILE A 18 15.27 6.66 11.51
C ILE A 18 16.48 6.80 10.57
N ILE A 19 16.93 5.72 9.93
CA ILE A 19 18.08 5.75 9.02
C ILE A 19 17.87 6.75 7.89
N PHE A 20 16.72 6.70 7.21
CA PHE A 20 16.39 7.62 6.12
C PHE A 20 16.06 9.06 6.61
N THR A 21 15.82 9.25 7.89
CA THR A 21 15.68 10.59 8.49
C THR A 21 17.05 11.21 8.77
N ILE A 22 18.01 10.41 9.25
CA ILE A 22 19.37 10.86 9.53
C ILE A 22 20.10 11.21 8.23
N ASP A 23 19.97 10.37 7.21
CA ASP A 23 20.58 10.60 5.90
C ASP A 23 19.54 10.47 4.77
N PRO A 24 18.84 11.57 4.42
CA PRO A 24 17.89 11.58 3.32
C PRO A 24 18.52 11.28 1.95
N SER A 25 19.84 11.41 1.78
CA SER A 25 20.52 11.12 0.51
C SER A 25 20.47 9.64 0.15
N LEU A 26 20.32 8.76 1.14
CA LEU A 26 20.16 7.31 0.94
C LEU A 26 18.94 7.00 0.05
N ASP A 27 17.88 7.78 0.15
CA ASP A 27 16.69 7.61 -0.69
C ASP A 27 17.01 7.83 -2.19
N LEU A 28 17.79 8.87 -2.49
CA LEU A 28 18.27 9.13 -3.85
C LEU A 28 19.25 8.06 -4.33
N GLN A 29 20.15 7.57 -3.46
CA GLN A 29 21.10 6.52 -3.78
C GLN A 29 20.38 5.21 -4.11
N VAL A 30 19.40 4.82 -3.28
CA VAL A 30 18.57 3.64 -3.53
C VAL A 30 17.77 3.80 -4.84
N ALA A 31 17.17 4.98 -5.06
CA ALA A 31 16.44 5.25 -6.29
C ALA A 31 17.34 5.19 -7.53
N SER A 32 18.57 5.73 -7.47
CA SER A 32 19.54 5.67 -8.58
C SER A 32 19.96 4.23 -8.87
N PHE A 33 20.24 3.45 -7.83
CA PHE A 33 20.61 2.03 -7.98
C PHE A 33 19.50 1.25 -8.72
N PHE A 34 18.25 1.40 -8.33
CA PHE A 34 17.14 0.72 -9.00
C PHE A 34 16.92 1.22 -10.43
N ARG A 35 17.05 2.53 -10.68
CA ARG A 35 16.96 3.10 -12.02
C ARG A 35 18.02 2.50 -12.94
N ASP A 36 19.27 2.44 -12.48
CA ASP A 36 20.38 1.92 -13.26
C ASP A 36 20.25 0.40 -13.47
N LEU A 37 19.69 -0.32 -12.48
CA LEU A 37 19.39 -1.73 -12.59
C LEU A 37 18.32 -2.00 -13.66
N VAL A 38 17.22 -1.25 -13.66
CA VAL A 38 16.11 -1.40 -14.64
C VAL A 38 16.52 -0.97 -16.05
N ALA A 39 17.48 -0.05 -16.17
CA ALA A 39 18.03 0.34 -17.46
C ALA A 39 18.79 -0.79 -18.19
N ARG A 40 19.20 -1.86 -17.47
CA ARG A 40 19.91 -2.99 -18.07
C ARG A 40 18.99 -3.86 -18.92
N PRO A 41 19.41 -4.23 -20.15
CA PRO A 41 18.55 -5.01 -21.06
C PRO A 41 18.10 -6.36 -20.49
N GLU A 42 18.96 -6.98 -19.64
CA GLU A 42 18.67 -8.27 -19.02
C GLU A 42 17.52 -8.19 -18.00
N VAL A 43 17.39 -7.04 -17.32
CA VAL A 43 16.37 -6.79 -16.29
C VAL A 43 15.04 -6.39 -16.91
N ARG A 44 15.04 -5.80 -18.12
CA ARG A 44 13.80 -5.44 -18.84
C ARG A 44 12.83 -6.61 -19.07
N ARG A 45 13.30 -7.84 -19.03
CA ARG A 45 12.42 -9.02 -19.06
C ARG A 45 11.54 -9.11 -17.82
N PHE A 46 12.01 -8.59 -16.69
CA PHE A 46 11.25 -8.58 -15.44
C PHE A 46 10.21 -7.47 -15.38
N ASP A 47 10.31 -6.41 -16.20
CA ASP A 47 9.34 -5.32 -16.22
C ASP A 47 7.93 -5.84 -16.47
N ARG A 48 7.79 -6.83 -17.37
CA ARG A 48 6.51 -7.46 -17.67
C ARG A 48 5.95 -8.23 -16.46
N ILE A 49 6.79 -8.91 -15.71
CA ILE A 49 6.40 -9.66 -14.50
C ILE A 49 5.98 -8.65 -13.42
N VAL A 50 6.76 -7.60 -13.21
CA VAL A 50 6.47 -6.55 -12.22
C VAL A 50 5.15 -5.86 -12.57
N GLU A 51 4.94 -5.48 -13.83
CA GLU A 51 3.69 -4.84 -14.28
C GLU A 51 2.49 -5.79 -14.12
N THR A 52 2.64 -7.07 -14.48
CA THR A 52 1.58 -8.07 -14.26
C THR A 52 1.26 -8.23 -12.78
N THR A 53 2.27 -8.31 -11.93
CA THR A 53 2.08 -8.42 -10.46
C THR A 53 1.38 -7.17 -9.91
N ARG A 54 1.72 -6.00 -10.41
CA ARG A 54 1.06 -4.74 -10.04
C ARG A 54 -0.42 -4.72 -10.40
N GLN A 55 -0.79 -5.31 -11.54
CA GLN A 55 -2.19 -5.42 -11.97
C GLN A 55 -2.99 -6.46 -11.16
N ILE A 56 -2.33 -7.50 -10.63
CA ILE A 56 -2.98 -8.52 -9.79
C ILE A 56 -3.40 -7.95 -8.44
N GLY A 57 -2.63 -7.03 -7.86
CA GLY A 57 -2.91 -6.46 -6.53
C GLY A 57 -4.36 -5.94 -6.37
N PRO A 58 -4.84 -5.03 -7.23
CA PRO A 58 -6.23 -4.57 -7.20
C PRO A 58 -7.27 -5.70 -7.34
N LEU A 59 -6.98 -6.70 -8.17
CA LEU A 59 -7.89 -7.85 -8.33
C LEU A 59 -8.03 -8.66 -7.05
N LEU A 60 -6.94 -8.86 -6.31
CA LEU A 60 -6.97 -9.53 -5.01
C LEU A 60 -7.79 -8.74 -3.98
N ILE A 61 -7.67 -7.42 -3.97
CA ILE A 61 -8.46 -6.55 -3.09
C ILE A 61 -9.95 -6.68 -3.45
N VAL A 62 -10.29 -6.62 -4.74
CA VAL A 62 -11.67 -6.82 -5.20
C VAL A 62 -12.19 -8.20 -4.80
N ALA A 63 -11.42 -9.25 -5.01
CA ALA A 63 -11.78 -10.61 -4.62
C ALA A 63 -12.04 -10.74 -3.11
N ALA A 64 -11.27 -10.03 -2.29
CA ALA A 64 -11.45 -10.03 -0.83
C ALA A 64 -12.67 -9.20 -0.37
N ILE A 65 -12.99 -8.10 -1.06
CA ILE A 65 -14.06 -7.19 -0.62
C ILE A 65 -15.45 -7.57 -1.19
N VAL A 66 -15.52 -8.17 -2.37
CA VAL A 66 -16.79 -8.55 -3.01
C VAL A 66 -17.66 -9.43 -2.10
N PRO A 67 -17.17 -10.49 -1.44
CA PRO A 67 -17.98 -11.29 -0.52
C PRO A 67 -18.55 -10.46 0.65
N ALA A 68 -17.81 -9.45 1.12
CA ALA A 68 -18.27 -8.56 2.19
C ALA A 68 -19.42 -7.67 1.72
N VAL A 69 -19.27 -7.05 0.55
CA VAL A 69 -20.32 -6.21 -0.06
C VAL A 69 -21.56 -7.04 -0.35
N VAL A 70 -21.40 -8.23 -0.95
CA VAL A 70 -22.51 -9.17 -1.23
C VAL A 70 -23.22 -9.57 0.06
N SER A 71 -22.48 -9.86 1.13
CA SER A 71 -23.08 -10.24 2.42
C SER A 71 -23.95 -9.14 3.01
N LEU A 72 -23.50 -7.88 2.96
CA LEU A 72 -24.32 -6.76 3.44
C LEU A 72 -25.52 -6.51 2.54
N ALA A 73 -25.35 -6.54 1.23
CA ALA A 73 -26.43 -6.38 0.28
C ALA A 73 -27.52 -7.48 0.46
N MET A 74 -27.10 -8.74 0.60
CA MET A 74 -28.03 -9.83 0.89
C MET A 74 -28.76 -9.63 2.22
N LYS A 75 -28.07 -9.15 3.24
CA LYS A 75 -28.69 -8.91 4.55
C LYS A 75 -29.77 -7.81 4.49
N VAL A 76 -29.60 -6.84 3.61
CA VAL A 76 -30.58 -5.74 3.42
C VAL A 76 -31.75 -6.18 2.54
N PHE A 77 -31.46 -6.79 1.37
CA PHE A 77 -32.49 -7.08 0.36
C PHE A 77 -33.16 -8.45 0.53
N TRP A 78 -32.46 -9.43 1.14
CA TRP A 78 -32.96 -10.80 1.35
C TRP A 78 -32.59 -11.33 2.74
N PRO A 79 -33.13 -10.74 3.83
CA PRO A 79 -32.74 -11.03 5.22
C PRO A 79 -32.77 -12.52 5.63
N PRO A 80 -33.69 -13.36 5.13
CA PRO A 80 -33.76 -14.77 5.52
C PRO A 80 -32.70 -15.66 4.86
N ARG A 81 -31.97 -15.17 3.85
CA ARG A 81 -30.96 -15.98 3.15
C ARG A 81 -29.63 -16.03 3.89
N PRO A 82 -28.94 -17.19 3.86
CA PRO A 82 -27.58 -17.29 4.39
C PRO A 82 -26.62 -16.39 3.61
N THR A 83 -25.75 -15.67 4.31
CA THR A 83 -24.77 -14.77 3.72
C THR A 83 -23.37 -15.39 3.69
N PRO A 84 -22.50 -15.04 2.73
CA PRO A 84 -21.12 -15.55 2.64
C PRO A 84 -20.29 -15.32 3.92
N MET A 85 -20.55 -14.22 4.64
CA MET A 85 -19.89 -13.92 5.92
C MET A 85 -20.82 -13.15 6.86
N SER A 86 -20.42 -13.08 8.16
CA SER A 86 -21.19 -12.31 9.13
C SER A 86 -21.16 -10.81 8.83
N SER A 87 -22.24 -10.09 9.17
CA SER A 87 -22.31 -8.63 8.95
C SER A 87 -21.19 -7.87 9.66
N ARG A 88 -20.72 -8.36 10.82
CA ARG A 88 -19.60 -7.75 11.56
C ARG A 88 -18.29 -7.88 10.79
N ALA A 89 -18.00 -9.06 10.23
CA ALA A 89 -16.81 -9.28 9.41
C ALA A 89 -16.87 -8.45 8.12
N ALA A 90 -18.03 -8.40 7.47
CA ALA A 90 -18.25 -7.61 6.27
C ALA A 90 -18.03 -6.11 6.52
N LEU A 91 -18.62 -5.56 7.59
CA LEU A 91 -18.41 -4.16 8.00
C LEU A 91 -16.96 -3.88 8.33
N PHE A 92 -16.29 -4.77 9.06
CA PHE A 92 -14.88 -4.62 9.39
C PHE A 92 -14.01 -4.51 8.13
N LEU A 93 -14.19 -5.39 7.14
CA LEU A 93 -13.42 -5.34 5.90
C LEU A 93 -13.71 -4.07 5.09
N ILE A 94 -14.97 -3.69 4.94
CA ILE A 94 -15.35 -2.51 4.16
C ILE A 94 -14.84 -1.25 4.85
N LEU A 95 -15.10 -1.08 6.14
CA LEU A 95 -14.70 0.12 6.87
C LEU A 95 -13.17 0.24 7.00
N SER A 96 -12.45 -0.85 7.25
CA SER A 96 -10.99 -0.81 7.33
C SER A 96 -10.35 -0.47 5.98
N LEU A 97 -10.89 -0.95 4.84
CA LEU A 97 -10.43 -0.57 3.51
C LEU A 97 -10.75 0.90 3.19
N ALA A 98 -11.99 1.31 3.46
CA ALA A 98 -12.43 2.66 3.17
C ALA A 98 -11.72 3.72 4.02
N LEU A 99 -11.55 3.48 5.31
CA LEU A 99 -10.94 4.44 6.23
C LEU A 99 -9.41 4.41 6.16
N GLY A 100 -8.78 3.24 6.07
CA GLY A 100 -7.33 3.10 6.01
C GLY A 100 -6.77 3.50 4.64
N PRO A 101 -6.68 2.56 3.69
CA PRO A 101 -6.15 2.84 2.36
C PRO A 101 -6.93 3.91 1.59
N GLY A 102 -8.26 3.93 1.71
CA GLY A 102 -9.11 4.88 0.99
C GLY A 102 -8.94 6.31 1.51
N LEU A 103 -9.52 6.60 2.65
CA LEU A 103 -9.59 7.97 3.18
C LEU A 103 -8.24 8.45 3.72
N LEU A 104 -7.68 7.73 4.69
CA LEU A 104 -6.48 8.20 5.39
C LEU A 104 -5.28 8.28 4.44
N VAL A 105 -4.99 7.21 3.70
CA VAL A 105 -3.77 7.15 2.88
C VAL A 105 -3.94 7.92 1.57
N ASN A 106 -4.96 7.62 0.78
CA ASN A 106 -5.13 8.25 -0.53
C ASN A 106 -5.81 9.62 -0.45
N GLY A 107 -6.82 9.81 0.44
CA GLY A 107 -7.56 11.05 0.53
C GLY A 107 -6.88 12.13 1.38
N VAL A 108 -6.14 11.76 2.43
CA VAL A 108 -5.54 12.73 3.34
C VAL A 108 -4.04 12.79 3.19
N LEU A 109 -3.33 11.69 3.47
CA LEU A 109 -1.87 11.74 3.54
C LEU A 109 -1.23 12.02 2.18
N LYS A 110 -1.65 11.33 1.14
CA LYS A 110 -1.07 11.45 -0.19
C LYS A 110 -1.27 12.85 -0.80
N GLU A 111 -2.45 13.43 -0.61
CA GLU A 111 -2.77 14.77 -1.13
C GLU A 111 -2.03 15.87 -0.37
N ASN A 112 -1.79 15.69 0.95
CA ASN A 112 -1.15 16.73 1.77
C ASN A 112 0.37 16.58 1.88
N TRP A 113 0.95 15.42 1.54
CA TRP A 113 2.40 15.24 1.58
C TRP A 113 3.09 15.74 0.31
N ALA A 114 2.42 15.60 -0.82
CA ALA A 114 2.83 16.10 -2.14
C ALA A 114 4.30 15.82 -2.49
N ARG A 115 4.87 14.68 -2.06
CA ARG A 115 6.28 14.32 -2.28
C ARG A 115 6.50 13.90 -3.74
N PRO A 116 7.42 14.53 -4.49
CA PRO A 116 7.71 14.14 -5.86
C PRO A 116 8.24 12.70 -5.97
N ARG A 117 7.94 12.04 -7.06
CA ARG A 117 8.54 10.72 -7.37
C ARG A 117 10.01 10.87 -7.75
N PRO A 118 10.85 9.84 -7.55
CA PRO A 118 12.26 9.92 -7.93
C PRO A 118 12.48 10.41 -9.36
N GLY A 119 11.72 9.92 -10.34
CA GLY A 119 11.84 10.37 -11.74
C GLY A 119 11.38 11.80 -12.01
N MET A 120 10.77 12.49 -11.05
CA MET A 120 10.29 13.86 -11.16
C MET A 120 11.23 14.87 -10.50
N VAL A 121 12.25 14.43 -9.75
CA VAL A 121 13.17 15.32 -9.07
C VAL A 121 14.36 15.71 -9.94
N THR A 122 14.94 16.88 -9.66
CA THR A 122 16.03 17.48 -10.44
C THR A 122 17.25 16.58 -10.55
N GLN A 123 17.54 15.78 -9.53
CA GLN A 123 18.64 14.81 -9.52
C GLN A 123 18.48 13.70 -10.57
N PHE A 124 17.27 13.49 -11.07
CA PHE A 124 16.97 12.49 -12.11
C PHE A 124 16.41 13.11 -13.40
N GLY A 125 16.56 14.44 -13.56
CA GLY A 125 16.17 15.16 -14.78
C GLY A 125 14.72 15.65 -14.78
N GLY A 126 14.04 15.66 -13.64
CA GLY A 126 12.72 16.29 -13.47
C GLY A 126 12.81 17.73 -12.98
N ASP A 127 11.64 18.34 -12.74
CA ASP A 127 11.53 19.78 -12.42
C ASP A 127 11.34 20.05 -10.92
N TYR A 128 11.07 19.01 -10.11
CA TYR A 128 10.77 19.18 -8.68
C TYR A 128 12.02 19.04 -7.81
N THR A 129 12.02 19.75 -6.68
CA THR A 129 13.04 19.57 -5.63
C THR A 129 12.80 18.28 -4.85
N PHE A 130 13.86 17.56 -4.54
CA PHE A 130 13.78 16.37 -3.68
C PHE A 130 13.28 16.75 -2.28
N MET A 131 12.30 15.97 -1.77
CA MET A 131 11.77 16.13 -0.41
C MET A 131 11.99 14.84 0.38
N PRO A 132 12.54 14.91 1.61
CA PRO A 132 12.63 13.75 2.50
C PRO A 132 11.25 13.16 2.82
N TRP A 133 11.20 11.90 3.20
CA TRP A 133 9.94 11.20 3.45
C TRP A 133 9.12 11.81 4.61
N TRP A 134 9.78 12.44 5.55
CA TRP A 134 9.17 13.05 6.75
C TRP A 134 8.71 14.49 6.53
N ASP A 135 9.10 15.14 5.43
CA ASP A 135 8.73 16.52 5.15
C ASP A 135 7.44 16.60 4.30
N PRO A 136 6.34 17.13 4.87
CA PRO A 136 5.05 17.22 4.17
C PRO A 136 4.94 18.45 3.26
N ARG A 137 6.02 19.21 3.03
CA ARG A 137 6.03 20.43 2.21
C ARG A 137 6.37 20.15 0.74
N GLY A 138 6.01 19.00 0.23
CA GLY A 138 6.21 18.65 -1.17
C GLY A 138 5.44 19.60 -2.11
N THR A 139 5.92 19.71 -3.34
CA THR A 139 5.35 20.59 -4.38
C THR A 139 4.81 19.84 -5.58
N CYS A 140 4.64 18.53 -5.46
CA CYS A 140 4.09 17.68 -6.51
C CYS A 140 2.58 17.90 -6.63
N ASP A 141 2.12 18.29 -7.84
CA ASP A 141 0.71 18.63 -8.07
C ASP A 141 -0.19 17.41 -8.16
N SER A 142 0.31 16.27 -8.65
CA SER A 142 -0.48 15.06 -8.84
C SER A 142 0.38 13.80 -8.93
N ASN A 143 -0.24 12.65 -8.62
CA ASN A 143 0.41 11.33 -8.71
C ASN A 143 1.72 11.23 -7.91
N CYS A 144 1.76 11.87 -6.76
CA CYS A 144 2.92 11.97 -5.88
C CYS A 144 3.34 10.60 -5.30
N SER A 145 4.59 10.49 -4.78
CA SER A 145 5.16 9.19 -4.41
C SER A 145 4.80 8.72 -3.01
N PHE A 146 4.58 9.61 -2.06
CA PHE A 146 4.35 9.32 -0.66
C PHE A 146 3.01 9.91 -0.20
N VAL A 147 2.14 9.23 0.48
CA VAL A 147 2.23 7.86 1.03
C VAL A 147 1.78 6.87 -0.06
N SER A 148 2.35 5.63 -0.06
CA SER A 148 2.00 4.63 -1.08
C SER A 148 0.64 3.98 -0.82
N GLY A 149 -0.31 4.22 -1.72
CA GLY A 149 -1.61 3.56 -1.72
C GLY A 149 -1.53 2.06 -1.99
N GLU A 150 -0.59 1.63 -2.84
CA GLU A 150 -0.35 0.21 -3.15
C GLU A 150 0.14 -0.54 -1.89
N THR A 151 1.11 0.03 -1.17
CA THR A 151 1.62 -0.56 0.07
C THR A 151 0.55 -0.63 1.15
N SER A 152 -0.23 0.44 1.34
CA SER A 152 -1.30 0.45 2.35
C SER A 152 -2.39 -0.58 2.04
N SER A 153 -2.73 -0.75 0.77
CA SER A 153 -3.68 -1.77 0.32
C SER A 153 -3.13 -3.19 0.48
N ALA A 154 -1.84 -3.40 0.23
CA ALA A 154 -1.18 -4.67 0.47
C ALA A 154 -1.16 -5.02 1.97
N VAL A 155 -0.87 -4.05 2.84
CA VAL A 155 -0.97 -4.23 4.31
C VAL A 155 -2.42 -4.53 4.71
N TRP A 156 -3.40 -3.87 4.11
CA TRP A 156 -4.81 -4.15 4.38
C TRP A 156 -5.19 -5.60 4.05
N MET A 157 -4.53 -6.28 3.11
CA MET A 157 -4.79 -7.69 2.81
C MET A 157 -4.55 -8.64 4.00
N THR A 158 -3.92 -8.17 5.06
CA THR A 158 -3.84 -8.91 6.35
C THR A 158 -5.21 -8.96 7.05
N ALA A 159 -6.10 -8.00 6.81
CA ALA A 159 -7.43 -7.96 7.45
C ALA A 159 -8.32 -9.16 7.08
N PRO A 160 -8.50 -9.54 5.80
CA PRO A 160 -9.21 -10.77 5.47
C PRO A 160 -8.51 -12.02 6.01
N ALA A 161 -7.16 -12.05 6.07
CA ALA A 161 -6.43 -13.20 6.63
C ALA A 161 -6.74 -13.44 8.12
N ILE A 162 -7.00 -12.38 8.89
CA ILE A 162 -7.40 -12.49 10.31
C ILE A 162 -8.77 -13.18 10.45
N LEU A 163 -9.65 -13.05 9.46
CA LEU A 163 -11.00 -13.63 9.48
C LEU A 163 -11.04 -15.09 9.04
N VAL A 164 -9.96 -15.62 8.49
CA VAL A 164 -9.87 -17.04 8.11
C VAL A 164 -9.96 -17.93 9.35
N PRO A 165 -10.75 -19.03 9.32
CA PRO A 165 -10.85 -19.97 10.44
C PRO A 165 -9.49 -20.55 10.86
N PRO A 166 -9.32 -20.94 12.16
CA PRO A 166 -8.04 -21.38 12.70
C PRO A 166 -7.24 -22.42 11.91
N PRO A 167 -7.86 -23.50 11.33
CA PRO A 167 -7.08 -24.49 10.60
C PRO A 167 -6.39 -23.96 9.33
N TRP A 168 -6.80 -22.79 8.82
CA TRP A 168 -6.29 -22.18 7.60
C TRP A 168 -5.45 -20.93 7.84
N ARG A 169 -5.13 -20.60 9.11
CA ARG A 169 -4.33 -19.40 9.48
C ARG A 169 -2.82 -19.64 9.50
N TYR A 170 -2.35 -20.86 9.22
CA TYR A 170 -0.95 -21.27 9.30
C TYR A 170 -0.40 -21.69 7.97
#